data_b9ba3590a27beaee417d84f614b0f657
#
_entry.id   b9ba3590a27beaee417d84f614b0f657
#
_cell.length_a   1.000
_cell.length_b   1.000
_cell.length_c   1.000
_cell.angle_alpha   90.00
_cell.angle_beta   90.00
_cell.angle_gamma   90.00
#
_symmetry.space_group_name_H-M   'P 1'
#
loop_
_entity.id
_entity.type
_entity.pdbx_description
1 polymer ?
#
loop_
_entity_poly.entity_id
_entity_poly.type
_entity_poly.pdbx_seq_one_letter_code
_entity_poly.pdbx_strand_id
1 'polypeptide(L)'
;DLEAYNKEEETAYKLLPSSLYSISTPQITLEQGIASKKVEVKFAPDKVFTEFKKNGTEYVIALRLTSSVAKVRKSQSDFLLHISFDYPTVSLVMPSQEISVSKMSMPVSVDATFNCRADGEIKTNPWNFTCTLAVPSNAEELVAKYNEDYKTSYRLLPSANYDLGEGISFKAGENEATGGITVKREGMEAVKYLLPVQLREASHESVALHNEICYFKIGMTYTNPVITFSSVADPTVIRTDEGFYLYATQTNSYWIPIYFSKDLVNWEFKRSAFRK
;
A
#
# COMPACT_ATOMS: atom_id res chain seq x y z
N ASP A 1 23.53 -9.21 19.99
CA ASP A 1 23.27 -9.75 18.66
C ASP A 1 22.08 -9.00 18.06
N LEU A 2 22.29 -8.38 16.88
CA LEU A 2 21.26 -7.55 16.24
C LEU A 2 20.06 -8.38 15.77
N GLU A 3 20.27 -9.63 15.34
CA GLU A 3 19.18 -10.52 14.93
C GLU A 3 18.26 -10.86 16.10
N ALA A 4 18.84 -11.11 17.28
CA ALA A 4 18.05 -11.36 18.48
C ALA A 4 17.27 -10.10 18.90
N TYR A 5 17.89 -8.94 18.83
CA TYR A 5 17.24 -7.65 19.09
C TYR A 5 16.08 -7.39 18.12
N ASN A 6 16.31 -7.56 16.81
CA ASN A 6 15.28 -7.38 15.81
C ASN A 6 14.08 -8.31 16.02
N LYS A 7 14.33 -9.53 16.48
CA LYS A 7 13.26 -10.49 16.78
C LYS A 7 12.48 -10.13 18.05
N GLU A 8 13.15 -9.63 19.07
CA GLU A 8 12.55 -9.25 20.37
C GLU A 8 11.71 -7.98 20.23
N GLU A 9 12.23 -6.98 19.49
CA GLU A 9 11.61 -5.66 19.32
C GLU A 9 10.78 -5.54 18.04
N GLU A 10 10.58 -6.63 17.29
CA GLU A 10 9.84 -6.66 16.02
C GLU A 10 10.35 -5.64 14.98
N THR A 11 11.67 -5.44 14.93
CA THR A 11 12.34 -4.51 14.02
C THR A 11 13.08 -5.25 12.90
N ALA A 12 13.53 -4.51 11.88
CA ALA A 12 14.29 -5.02 10.74
C ALA A 12 15.61 -4.23 10.52
N TYR A 13 16.20 -3.73 11.59
CA TYR A 13 17.42 -2.92 11.52
C TYR A 13 18.58 -3.68 10.90
N LYS A 14 19.42 -2.95 10.15
CA LYS A 14 20.70 -3.45 9.64
C LYS A 14 21.86 -2.65 10.22
N LEU A 15 23.02 -3.30 10.30
CA LEU A 15 24.23 -2.58 10.70
C LEU A 15 24.63 -1.59 9.62
N LEU A 16 24.89 -0.35 10.01
CA LEU A 16 25.46 0.64 9.10
C LEU A 16 26.85 0.17 8.64
N PRO A 17 27.16 0.16 7.33
CA PRO A 17 28.49 -0.17 6.84
C PRO A 17 29.56 0.69 7.50
N SER A 18 30.65 0.08 7.93
CA SER A 18 31.75 0.77 8.64
C SER A 18 32.43 1.87 7.83
N SER A 19 32.27 1.84 6.50
CA SER A 19 32.74 2.91 5.61
C SER A 19 31.92 4.21 5.70
N LEU A 20 30.74 4.17 6.31
CA LEU A 20 29.82 5.32 6.42
C LEU A 20 29.87 6.01 7.78
N TYR A 21 30.64 5.49 8.73
CA TYR A 21 30.83 6.14 10.03
C TYR A 21 32.26 6.00 10.54
N SER A 22 32.58 6.81 11.51
CA SER A 22 33.88 6.75 12.22
C SER A 22 33.70 7.05 13.71
N ILE A 23 34.53 6.46 14.54
CA ILE A 23 34.63 6.73 15.98
C ILE A 23 35.87 7.51 16.20
N SER A 24 35.77 8.77 16.67
CA SER A 24 36.90 9.68 16.81
C SER A 24 37.95 9.18 17.82
N THR A 25 37.48 8.48 18.85
CA THR A 25 38.30 7.94 19.92
C THR A 25 37.86 6.53 20.28
N PRO A 26 38.28 5.51 19.49
CA PRO A 26 37.86 4.12 19.73
C PRO A 26 38.44 3.55 21.04
N GLN A 27 39.52 4.16 21.55
CA GLN A 27 40.11 3.82 22.84
C GLN A 27 40.13 5.06 23.76
N ILE A 28 39.51 4.94 24.93
CA ILE A 28 39.41 6.01 25.91
C ILE A 28 40.16 5.64 27.18
N THR A 29 40.87 6.60 27.74
CA THR A 29 41.50 6.49 29.06
C THR A 29 40.80 7.43 30.04
N LEU A 30 40.29 6.87 31.14
CA LEU A 30 39.77 7.65 32.26
C LEU A 30 40.94 7.97 33.23
N GLU A 31 41.23 9.24 33.37
CA GLU A 31 42.24 9.72 34.32
C GLU A 31 41.67 9.76 35.75
N GLN A 32 42.54 9.78 36.73
CA GLN A 32 42.14 9.85 38.15
C GLN A 32 41.25 11.09 38.38
N GLY A 33 40.12 10.90 38.99
CA GLY A 33 39.16 11.99 39.27
C GLY A 33 38.20 12.33 38.11
N ILE A 34 38.36 11.71 36.93
CA ILE A 34 37.46 11.90 35.80
C ILE A 34 36.39 10.81 35.80
N ALA A 35 35.13 11.22 36.04
CA ALA A 35 34.02 10.30 36.16
C ALA A 35 33.38 9.91 34.79
N SER A 36 33.59 10.69 33.74
CA SER A 36 32.98 10.44 32.41
C SER A 36 33.86 10.98 31.29
N LYS A 37 33.78 10.35 30.13
CA LYS A 37 34.42 10.82 28.90
C LYS A 37 33.50 10.62 27.72
N LYS A 38 33.42 11.61 26.83
CA LYS A 38 32.57 11.54 25.64
C LYS A 38 33.31 10.80 24.51
N VAL A 39 32.61 9.94 23.83
CA VAL A 39 33.02 9.33 22.57
C VAL A 39 32.17 9.91 21.48
N GLU A 40 32.78 10.39 20.42
CA GLU A 40 32.09 10.99 19.27
C GLU A 40 32.05 10.00 18.13
N VAL A 41 30.85 9.74 17.65
CA VAL A 41 30.58 8.93 16.44
C VAL A 41 30.16 9.89 15.33
N LYS A 42 30.89 9.89 14.23
CA LYS A 42 30.59 10.69 13.04
C LYS A 42 30.11 9.79 11.92
N PHE A 43 29.10 10.18 11.23
CA PHE A 43 28.63 9.49 10.02
C PHE A 43 28.33 10.50 8.91
N ALA A 44 28.20 10.03 7.67
CA ALA A 44 27.93 10.84 6.49
C ALA A 44 26.42 10.81 6.19
N PRO A 45 25.61 11.79 6.66
CA PRO A 45 24.16 11.75 6.58
C PRO A 45 23.63 11.54 5.16
N ASP A 46 24.17 12.27 4.17
CA ASP A 46 23.74 12.17 2.78
C ASP A 46 23.91 10.79 2.17
N LYS A 47 25.03 10.12 2.51
CA LYS A 47 25.31 8.77 2.03
C LYS A 47 24.41 7.74 2.69
N VAL A 48 24.19 7.86 4.00
CA VAL A 48 23.29 6.98 4.75
C VAL A 48 21.86 7.16 4.26
N PHE A 49 21.43 8.40 4.01
CA PHE A 49 20.12 8.70 3.45
C PHE A 49 19.95 8.14 2.02
N THR A 50 21.00 8.21 1.19
CA THR A 50 20.99 7.60 -0.15
C THR A 50 20.78 6.08 -0.09
N GLU A 51 21.46 5.40 0.84
CA GLU A 51 21.25 3.95 1.03
C GLU A 51 19.86 3.63 1.58
N PHE A 52 19.35 4.43 2.51
CA PHE A 52 17.98 4.31 3.01
C PHE A 52 16.95 4.44 1.88
N LYS A 53 17.05 5.46 1.02
CA LYS A 53 16.14 5.69 -0.12
C LYS A 53 16.10 4.52 -1.10
N LYS A 54 17.21 3.79 -1.29
CA LYS A 54 17.26 2.65 -2.22
C LYS A 54 16.46 1.44 -1.75
N ASN A 55 16.38 1.19 -0.46
CA ASN A 55 15.88 -0.08 0.06
C ASN A 55 14.97 0.02 1.27
N GLY A 56 14.67 1.24 1.76
CA GLY A 56 13.85 1.46 2.96
C GLY A 56 14.45 0.89 4.26
N THR A 57 15.74 0.55 4.24
CA THR A 57 16.39 -0.08 5.39
C THR A 57 16.79 0.97 6.43
N GLU A 58 16.31 0.78 7.65
CA GLU A 58 16.77 1.55 8.81
C GLU A 58 18.08 0.98 9.32
N TYR A 59 19.02 1.87 9.61
CA TYR A 59 20.37 1.50 10.02
C TYR A 59 20.63 1.81 11.49
N VAL A 60 21.40 0.93 12.12
CA VAL A 60 21.93 1.12 13.47
C VAL A 60 23.45 1.00 13.48
N ILE A 61 24.10 1.73 14.39
CA ILE A 61 25.52 1.55 14.72
C ILE A 61 25.57 0.80 16.05
N ALA A 62 26.10 -0.43 16.02
CA ALA A 62 26.28 -1.23 17.22
C ALA A 62 27.65 -0.98 17.83
N LEU A 63 27.69 -0.53 19.07
CA LEU A 63 28.92 -0.24 19.83
C LEU A 63 28.97 -1.13 21.05
N ARG A 64 30.15 -1.66 21.36
CA ARG A 64 30.39 -2.41 22.58
C ARG A 64 31.55 -1.80 23.37
N LEU A 65 31.31 -1.49 24.64
CA LEU A 65 32.31 -1.06 25.56
C LEU A 65 33.03 -2.28 26.17
N THR A 66 34.34 -2.32 26.03
CA THR A 66 35.17 -3.36 26.64
C THR A 66 36.31 -2.69 27.45
N SER A 67 36.83 -3.40 28.43
CA SER A 67 38.01 -2.94 29.20
C SER A 67 38.85 -4.14 29.61
N SER A 68 40.16 -4.01 29.50
CA SER A 68 41.16 -4.98 30.01
C SER A 68 41.52 -4.75 31.47
N VAL A 69 41.16 -3.57 32.01
CA VAL A 69 41.61 -3.12 33.35
C VAL A 69 40.45 -3.05 34.34
N ALA A 70 39.31 -2.58 33.90
CA ALA A 70 38.14 -2.38 34.78
C ALA A 70 36.99 -3.31 34.39
N LYS A 71 36.20 -3.70 35.41
CA LYS A 71 34.98 -4.50 35.16
C LYS A 71 33.92 -3.63 34.51
N VAL A 72 33.52 -4.01 33.30
CA VAL A 72 32.40 -3.37 32.56
C VAL A 72 31.08 -3.99 33.01
N ARG A 73 30.05 -3.16 33.26
CA ARG A 73 28.71 -3.61 33.59
C ARG A 73 28.06 -4.19 32.32
N LYS A 74 27.77 -5.49 32.31
CA LYS A 74 27.25 -6.18 31.13
C LYS A 74 25.92 -5.62 30.60
N SER A 75 25.05 -5.15 31.51
CA SER A 75 23.74 -4.55 31.11
C SER A 75 23.86 -3.16 30.49
N GLN A 76 25.05 -2.59 30.42
CA GLN A 76 25.32 -1.25 29.89
C GLN A 76 26.61 -1.23 29.04
N SER A 77 26.97 -2.37 28.47
CA SER A 77 28.15 -2.49 27.60
C SER A 77 27.84 -2.35 26.12
N ASP A 78 26.62 -2.65 25.73
CA ASP A 78 26.20 -2.66 24.34
C ASP A 78 25.25 -1.50 24.08
N PHE A 79 25.49 -0.78 23.00
CA PHE A 79 24.70 0.38 22.58
C PHE A 79 24.31 0.21 21.12
N LEU A 80 23.03 0.39 20.83
CA LEU A 80 22.53 0.52 19.47
C LEU A 80 22.16 1.99 19.23
N LEU A 81 22.89 2.65 18.34
CA LEU A 81 22.58 4.00 17.92
C LEU A 81 21.73 3.90 16.66
N HIS A 82 20.42 4.12 16.80
CA HIS A 82 19.49 4.19 15.67
C HIS A 82 19.65 5.51 14.95
N ILE A 83 19.78 5.46 13.61
CA ILE A 83 19.87 6.63 12.76
C ILE A 83 18.49 6.84 12.13
N SER A 84 17.81 7.88 12.57
CA SER A 84 16.56 8.34 11.97
C SER A 84 16.78 9.63 11.18
N PHE A 85 15.96 9.82 10.17
CA PHE A 85 15.98 11.03 9.35
C PHE A 85 14.61 11.68 9.39
N ASP A 86 14.57 12.97 9.66
CA ASP A 86 13.41 13.80 9.36
C ASP A 86 13.48 14.20 7.89
N TYR A 87 12.76 13.49 7.04
CA TYR A 87 12.72 13.72 5.60
C TYR A 87 11.29 13.55 5.08
N PRO A 88 10.98 14.17 3.93
CA PRO A 88 9.68 14.03 3.31
C PRO A 88 9.40 12.59 2.86
N THR A 89 8.30 12.04 3.33
CA THR A 89 7.85 10.69 2.96
C THR A 89 6.42 10.72 2.45
N VAL A 90 6.07 9.77 1.61
CA VAL A 90 4.69 9.49 1.22
C VAL A 90 4.33 8.08 1.63
N SER A 91 3.16 7.93 2.25
CA SER A 91 2.55 6.64 2.58
C SER A 91 1.16 6.53 1.98
N LEU A 92 0.75 5.30 1.62
CA LEU A 92 -0.63 5.02 1.25
C LEU A 92 -1.51 4.94 2.50
N VAL A 93 -2.75 5.38 2.37
CA VAL A 93 -3.77 5.20 3.41
C VAL A 93 -4.48 3.87 3.17
N MET A 94 -4.51 3.00 4.19
CA MET A 94 -5.17 1.71 4.09
C MET A 94 -6.69 1.88 3.96
N PRO A 95 -7.35 1.27 2.95
CA PRO A 95 -8.79 1.32 2.83
C PRO A 95 -9.46 0.59 4.00
N SER A 96 -10.40 1.26 4.66
CA SER A 96 -11.12 0.74 5.82
C SER A 96 -12.19 -0.30 5.50
N GLN A 97 -12.64 -0.35 4.24
CA GLN A 97 -13.79 -1.17 3.81
C GLN A 97 -13.46 -2.05 2.60
N GLU A 98 -14.24 -3.12 2.47
CA GLU A 98 -14.23 -3.95 1.26
C GLU A 98 -14.88 -3.17 0.10
N ILE A 99 -14.22 -3.18 -1.06
CA ILE A 99 -14.69 -2.55 -2.28
C ILE A 99 -15.69 -3.48 -2.94
N SER A 100 -16.92 -3.01 -3.06
CA SER A 100 -18.01 -3.75 -3.70
C SER A 100 -18.11 -3.38 -5.17
N VAL A 101 -17.68 -4.29 -6.05
CA VAL A 101 -17.72 -4.06 -7.50
C VAL A 101 -19.12 -4.42 -8.04
N SER A 102 -19.92 -3.39 -8.29
CA SER A 102 -21.29 -3.52 -8.82
C SER A 102 -21.41 -3.21 -10.32
N LYS A 103 -20.39 -2.62 -10.93
CA LYS A 103 -20.37 -2.21 -12.35
C LYS A 103 -19.26 -2.93 -13.11
N MET A 104 -19.34 -2.95 -14.44
CA MET A 104 -18.31 -3.54 -15.32
C MET A 104 -16.94 -2.87 -15.16
N SER A 105 -16.93 -1.57 -14.91
CA SER A 105 -15.74 -0.79 -14.61
C SER A 105 -16.06 0.14 -13.45
N MET A 106 -15.24 0.13 -12.42
CA MET A 106 -15.47 0.89 -11.20
C MET A 106 -14.19 1.60 -10.74
N PRO A 107 -14.21 2.94 -10.65
CA PRO A 107 -13.11 3.69 -10.05
C PRO A 107 -13.08 3.45 -8.54
N VAL A 108 -11.88 3.32 -8.01
CA VAL A 108 -11.58 3.16 -6.59
C VAL A 108 -10.55 4.20 -6.20
N SER A 109 -10.85 4.98 -5.18
CA SER A 109 -9.93 5.97 -4.65
C SER A 109 -8.76 5.32 -3.92
N VAL A 110 -7.59 5.90 -4.10
CA VAL A 110 -6.36 5.54 -3.41
C VAL A 110 -5.82 6.81 -2.77
N ASP A 111 -5.92 6.88 -1.46
CA ASP A 111 -5.48 8.06 -0.71
C ASP A 111 -4.03 7.88 -0.27
N ALA A 112 -3.28 8.97 -0.27
CA ALA A 112 -1.91 9.00 0.21
C ALA A 112 -1.66 10.28 1.02
N THR A 113 -0.74 10.16 1.98
CA THR A 113 -0.36 11.25 2.88
C THR A 113 1.12 11.55 2.72
N PHE A 114 1.42 12.82 2.56
CA PHE A 114 2.76 13.37 2.65
C PHE A 114 3.09 13.70 4.10
N ASN A 115 4.19 13.18 4.59
CA ASN A 115 4.66 13.39 5.94
C ASN A 115 6.07 13.97 5.90
N CYS A 116 6.26 15.11 6.53
CA CYS A 116 7.56 15.70 6.78
C CYS A 116 7.56 16.32 8.17
N ARG A 117 8.58 16.03 8.95
CA ARG A 117 8.82 16.72 10.22
C ARG A 117 10.16 17.45 10.14
N ALA A 118 10.21 18.64 10.69
CA ALA A 118 11.44 19.36 10.91
C ALA A 118 11.28 20.19 12.19
N ASP A 119 12.27 20.15 13.05
CA ASP A 119 12.25 20.82 14.36
C ASP A 119 11.05 20.42 15.24
N GLY A 120 10.61 19.15 15.12
CA GLY A 120 9.47 18.61 15.86
C GLY A 120 8.10 18.99 15.32
N GLU A 121 8.01 19.82 14.28
CA GLU A 121 6.76 20.27 13.67
C GLU A 121 6.47 19.55 12.36
N ILE A 122 5.18 19.31 12.08
CA ILE A 122 4.72 18.83 10.78
C ILE A 122 4.84 19.96 9.76
N LYS A 123 5.55 19.74 8.68
CA LYS A 123 5.71 20.70 7.58
C LYS A 123 4.76 20.38 6.44
N THR A 124 4.31 21.43 5.79
CA THR A 124 3.47 21.34 4.60
C THR A 124 4.32 20.98 3.38
N ASN A 125 3.78 20.17 2.50
CA ASN A 125 4.40 19.82 1.22
C ASN A 125 4.71 21.08 0.38
N PRO A 126 5.97 21.35 0.05
CA PRO A 126 6.31 22.55 -0.74
C PRO A 126 6.32 22.30 -2.26
N TRP A 127 6.07 21.09 -2.75
CA TRP A 127 6.28 20.70 -4.14
C TRP A 127 5.02 20.18 -4.83
N ASN A 128 5.02 20.31 -6.17
CA ASN A 128 4.13 19.53 -7.02
C ASN A 128 4.90 18.29 -7.49
N PHE A 129 4.35 17.10 -7.24
CA PHE A 129 4.94 15.84 -7.65
C PHE A 129 3.89 14.74 -7.79
N THR A 130 4.25 13.65 -8.44
CA THR A 130 3.39 12.47 -8.61
C THR A 130 4.09 11.23 -8.09
N CYS A 131 3.34 10.37 -7.40
CA CYS A 131 3.78 9.03 -7.01
C CYS A 131 3.09 8.00 -7.89
N THR A 132 3.85 7.09 -8.49
CA THR A 132 3.30 5.96 -9.24
C THR A 132 2.96 4.80 -8.34
N LEU A 133 1.94 4.02 -8.73
CA LEU A 133 1.51 2.81 -8.05
C LEU A 133 2.04 1.57 -8.75
N ALA A 134 2.24 0.49 -8.00
CA ALA A 134 2.59 -0.81 -8.55
C ALA A 134 1.98 -1.94 -7.73
N VAL A 135 1.71 -3.06 -8.38
CA VAL A 135 1.50 -4.34 -7.70
C VAL A 135 2.86 -5.00 -7.51
N PRO A 136 3.22 -5.42 -6.29
CA PRO A 136 4.51 -6.08 -6.04
C PRO A 136 4.69 -7.34 -6.89
N SER A 137 5.93 -7.65 -7.28
CA SER A 137 6.23 -8.85 -8.06
C SER A 137 5.93 -10.15 -7.31
N ASN A 138 5.97 -10.12 -5.98
CA ASN A 138 5.62 -11.24 -5.09
C ASN A 138 4.17 -11.16 -4.56
N ALA A 139 3.26 -10.56 -5.32
CA ALA A 139 1.86 -10.34 -4.90
C ALA A 139 1.13 -11.64 -4.51
N GLU A 140 1.41 -12.77 -5.17
CA GLU A 140 0.81 -14.07 -4.82
C GLU A 140 1.24 -14.52 -3.42
N GLU A 141 2.53 -14.38 -3.08
CA GLU A 141 3.07 -14.71 -1.75
C GLU A 141 2.46 -13.79 -0.67
N LEU A 142 2.31 -12.50 -0.98
CA LEU A 142 1.68 -11.53 -0.08
C LEU A 142 0.22 -11.88 0.19
N VAL A 143 -0.54 -12.29 -0.82
CA VAL A 143 -1.93 -12.73 -0.66
C VAL A 143 -2.00 -14.03 0.14
N ALA A 144 -1.11 -14.99 -0.11
CA ALA A 144 -1.04 -16.24 0.65
C ALA A 144 -0.75 -15.97 2.13
N LYS A 145 0.25 -15.12 2.41
CA LYS A 145 0.58 -14.71 3.79
C LYS A 145 -0.58 -13.96 4.46
N TYR A 146 -1.23 -13.03 3.75
CA TYR A 146 -2.40 -12.34 4.27
C TYR A 146 -3.51 -13.32 4.66
N ASN A 147 -3.79 -14.32 3.81
CA ASN A 147 -4.79 -15.35 4.09
C ASN A 147 -4.42 -16.19 5.31
N GLU A 148 -3.16 -16.51 5.50
CA GLU A 148 -2.65 -17.24 6.67
C GLU A 148 -2.82 -16.42 7.96
N ASP A 149 -2.37 -15.16 7.95
CA ASP A 149 -2.37 -14.27 9.10
C ASP A 149 -3.80 -13.94 9.57
N TYR A 150 -4.71 -13.68 8.62
CA TYR A 150 -6.10 -13.25 8.91
C TYR A 150 -7.16 -14.37 8.77
N LYS A 151 -6.75 -15.62 8.50
CA LYS A 151 -7.65 -16.78 8.32
C LYS A 151 -8.72 -16.52 7.24
N THR A 152 -8.29 -15.97 6.13
CA THR A 152 -9.14 -15.63 4.98
C THR A 152 -8.83 -16.52 3.77
N SER A 153 -9.57 -16.34 2.65
CA SER A 153 -9.40 -17.11 1.41
C SER A 153 -9.47 -16.23 0.17
N TYR A 154 -8.85 -15.06 0.23
CA TYR A 154 -8.78 -14.17 -0.92
C TYR A 154 -7.95 -14.79 -2.05
N ARG A 155 -8.32 -14.49 -3.29
CA ARG A 155 -7.48 -14.71 -4.47
C ARG A 155 -6.81 -13.41 -4.89
N LEU A 156 -5.63 -13.48 -5.47
CA LEU A 156 -5.03 -12.31 -6.10
C LEU A 156 -5.93 -11.82 -7.25
N LEU A 157 -6.19 -10.51 -7.31
CA LEU A 157 -6.92 -9.92 -8.43
C LEU A 157 -6.09 -10.05 -9.72
N PRO A 158 -6.62 -10.69 -10.80
CA PRO A 158 -5.87 -10.84 -12.04
C PRO A 158 -5.52 -9.50 -12.67
N SER A 159 -4.38 -9.41 -13.34
CA SER A 159 -3.88 -8.16 -13.95
C SER A 159 -4.80 -7.56 -15.01
N ALA A 160 -5.62 -8.38 -15.67
CA ALA A 160 -6.64 -7.92 -16.61
C ALA A 160 -7.80 -7.16 -15.92
N ASN A 161 -7.98 -7.36 -14.63
CA ASN A 161 -9.10 -6.84 -13.85
C ASN A 161 -8.81 -5.55 -13.08
N TYR A 162 -7.65 -4.94 -13.27
CA TYR A 162 -7.36 -3.62 -12.72
C TYR A 162 -6.54 -2.75 -13.67
N ASP A 163 -6.58 -1.45 -13.38
CA ASP A 163 -5.75 -0.44 -14.00
C ASP A 163 -5.33 0.52 -12.89
N LEU A 164 -4.01 0.72 -12.70
CA LEU A 164 -3.47 1.55 -11.63
C LEU A 164 -3.51 3.05 -11.93
N GLY A 165 -3.95 3.43 -13.13
CA GLY A 165 -4.06 4.82 -13.54
C GLY A 165 -2.70 5.54 -13.62
N GLU A 166 -2.75 6.86 -13.53
CA GLU A 166 -1.57 7.73 -13.64
C GLU A 166 -0.83 7.94 -12.31
N GLY A 167 -1.31 7.31 -11.23
CA GLY A 167 -0.78 7.47 -9.88
C GLY A 167 -1.47 8.56 -9.08
N ILE A 168 -0.77 9.10 -8.08
CA ILE A 168 -1.28 10.08 -7.10
C ILE A 168 -0.50 11.38 -7.24
N SER A 169 -1.18 12.47 -7.57
CA SER A 169 -0.57 13.79 -7.77
C SER A 169 -0.76 14.67 -6.55
N PHE A 170 0.34 15.09 -5.95
CA PHE A 170 0.39 16.04 -4.84
C PHE A 170 0.60 17.46 -5.37
N LYS A 171 -0.11 18.43 -4.82
CA LYS A 171 0.10 19.84 -5.07
C LYS A 171 0.86 20.49 -3.92
N ALA A 172 1.65 21.49 -4.23
CA ALA A 172 2.28 22.33 -3.22
C ALA A 172 1.21 22.94 -2.29
N GLY A 173 1.44 22.84 -0.98
CA GLY A 173 0.49 23.26 0.04
C GLY A 173 -0.44 22.16 0.56
N GLU A 174 -0.50 20.99 -0.10
CA GLU A 174 -1.39 19.89 0.27
C GLU A 174 -0.59 18.68 0.76
N ASN A 175 -0.91 18.19 1.97
CA ASN A 175 -0.27 17.00 2.55
C ASN A 175 -1.05 15.71 2.26
N GLU A 176 -2.25 15.81 1.70
CA GLU A 176 -3.08 14.68 1.32
C GLU A 176 -3.37 14.76 -0.18
N ALA A 177 -3.39 13.61 -0.82
CA ALA A 177 -3.74 13.50 -2.24
C ALA A 177 -4.47 12.19 -2.50
N THR A 178 -5.36 12.22 -3.49
CA THR A 178 -6.14 11.07 -3.93
C THR A 178 -5.82 10.78 -5.39
N GLY A 179 -5.46 9.54 -5.66
CA GLY A 179 -5.41 8.97 -6.99
C GLY A 179 -6.56 8.01 -7.22
N GLY A 180 -6.52 7.29 -8.33
CA GLY A 180 -7.55 6.32 -8.66
C GLY A 180 -6.97 5.07 -9.31
N ILE A 181 -7.48 3.92 -8.91
CA ILE A 181 -7.37 2.68 -9.65
C ILE A 181 -8.73 2.33 -10.24
N THR A 182 -8.75 1.60 -11.33
CA THR A 182 -10.00 1.12 -11.91
C THR A 182 -10.06 -0.39 -11.79
N VAL A 183 -11.13 -0.91 -11.18
CA VAL A 183 -11.40 -2.36 -11.13
C VAL A 183 -12.35 -2.72 -12.28
N LYS A 184 -11.95 -3.70 -13.07
CA LYS A 184 -12.70 -4.23 -14.22
C LYS A 184 -13.31 -5.58 -13.86
N ARG A 185 -14.60 -5.73 -14.01
CA ARG A 185 -15.35 -6.92 -13.59
C ARG A 185 -15.30 -8.07 -14.60
N GLU A 186 -14.98 -7.80 -15.85
CA GLU A 186 -15.02 -8.79 -16.91
C GLU A 186 -14.18 -10.04 -16.59
N GLY A 187 -14.80 -11.22 -16.65
CA GLY A 187 -14.11 -12.48 -16.36
C GLY A 187 -13.85 -12.79 -14.88
N MET A 188 -14.23 -11.92 -13.95
CA MET A 188 -14.10 -12.21 -12.52
C MET A 188 -15.08 -13.31 -12.08
N GLU A 189 -14.59 -14.23 -11.26
CA GLU A 189 -15.42 -15.24 -10.59
C GLU A 189 -16.11 -14.64 -9.35
N ALA A 190 -17.16 -15.31 -8.86
CA ALA A 190 -17.89 -14.92 -7.65
C ALA A 190 -17.11 -15.29 -6.37
N VAL A 191 -15.86 -14.83 -6.24
CA VAL A 191 -14.99 -15.01 -5.08
C VAL A 191 -14.50 -13.65 -4.60
N LYS A 192 -13.90 -13.63 -3.42
CA LYS A 192 -13.25 -12.43 -2.90
C LYS A 192 -11.82 -12.33 -3.40
N TYR A 193 -11.43 -11.13 -3.79
CA TYR A 193 -10.09 -10.83 -4.27
C TYR A 193 -9.36 -9.86 -3.36
N LEU A 194 -8.04 -9.95 -3.36
CA LEU A 194 -7.14 -9.03 -2.70
C LEU A 194 -6.18 -8.44 -3.75
N LEU A 195 -6.04 -7.14 -3.76
CA LEU A 195 -5.07 -6.43 -4.60
C LEU A 195 -4.05 -5.74 -3.69
N PRO A 196 -2.83 -6.27 -3.56
CA PRO A 196 -1.74 -5.58 -2.89
C PRO A 196 -1.20 -4.48 -3.79
N VAL A 197 -1.12 -3.27 -3.28
CA VAL A 197 -0.61 -2.08 -3.98
C VAL A 197 0.44 -1.42 -3.14
N GLN A 198 1.49 -0.93 -3.76
CA GLN A 198 2.54 -0.14 -3.14
C GLN A 198 2.86 1.10 -3.96
N LEU A 199 3.46 2.09 -3.33
CA LEU A 199 4.12 3.18 -4.02
C LEU A 199 5.40 2.66 -4.70
N ARG A 200 5.67 3.08 -5.93
CA ARG A 200 6.83 2.62 -6.69
C ARG A 200 7.88 3.71 -6.87
N GLU A 201 7.46 4.91 -7.25
CA GLU A 201 8.36 5.99 -7.62
C GLU A 201 7.70 7.33 -7.32
N ALA A 202 8.47 8.28 -6.81
CA ALA A 202 8.08 9.69 -6.69
C ALA A 202 8.85 10.50 -7.72
N SER A 203 8.16 11.39 -8.43
CA SER A 203 8.78 12.26 -9.44
C SER A 203 9.67 13.36 -8.86
N HIS A 204 9.67 13.55 -7.54
CA HIS A 204 10.53 14.51 -6.85
C HIS A 204 11.61 13.78 -6.03
N GLU A 205 12.87 14.08 -6.28
CA GLU A 205 14.03 13.38 -5.71
C GLU A 205 14.16 13.44 -4.18
N SER A 206 13.65 14.52 -3.57
CA SER A 206 13.68 14.70 -2.11
C SER A 206 12.59 13.94 -1.37
N VAL A 207 11.64 13.32 -2.09
CA VAL A 207 10.54 12.56 -1.50
C VAL A 207 10.91 11.08 -1.46
N ALA A 208 10.86 10.50 -0.28
CA ALA A 208 10.97 9.06 -0.10
C ALA A 208 9.59 8.41 -0.01
N LEU A 209 9.51 7.12 -0.32
CA LEU A 209 8.28 6.36 -0.27
C LEU A 209 8.32 5.38 0.89
N HIS A 210 7.21 5.29 1.61
CA HIS A 210 6.99 4.19 2.54
C HIS A 210 6.69 2.91 1.76
N ASN A 211 7.40 1.83 2.06
CA ASN A 211 7.28 0.55 1.35
C ASN A 211 6.16 -0.35 1.92
N GLU A 212 5.21 0.22 2.62
CA GLU A 212 4.07 -0.52 3.14
C GLU A 212 3.15 -0.97 2.01
N ILE A 213 2.68 -2.22 2.12
CA ILE A 213 1.72 -2.78 1.19
C ILE A 213 0.31 -2.41 1.62
N CYS A 214 -0.41 -1.74 0.74
CA CYS A 214 -1.81 -1.41 0.92
C CYS A 214 -2.68 -2.52 0.28
N TYR A 215 -3.56 -3.14 1.08
CA TYR A 215 -4.38 -4.26 0.63
C TYR A 215 -5.81 -3.82 0.32
N PHE A 216 -6.19 -3.83 -0.95
CA PHE A 216 -7.56 -3.58 -1.39
C PHE A 216 -8.34 -4.89 -1.41
N LYS A 217 -9.33 -5.00 -0.51
CA LYS A 217 -10.27 -6.12 -0.46
C LYS A 217 -11.37 -5.87 -1.47
N ILE A 218 -11.57 -6.79 -2.41
CA ILE A 218 -12.48 -6.61 -3.53
C ILE A 218 -13.47 -7.78 -3.54
N GLY A 219 -14.76 -7.45 -3.46
CA GLY A 219 -15.85 -8.37 -3.58
C GLY A 219 -16.82 -7.95 -4.68
N MET A 220 -17.52 -8.90 -5.27
CA MET A 220 -18.59 -8.60 -6.21
C MET A 220 -19.92 -8.47 -5.47
N THR A 221 -20.65 -7.39 -5.75
CA THR A 221 -22.00 -7.21 -5.24
C THR A 221 -22.98 -6.91 -6.37
N TYR A 222 -24.24 -7.14 -6.07
CA TYR A 222 -25.34 -6.84 -6.95
C TYR A 222 -26.26 -5.84 -6.25
N THR A 223 -26.65 -4.80 -6.97
CA THR A 223 -27.67 -3.87 -6.49
C THR A 223 -29.01 -4.30 -7.06
N ASN A 224 -29.98 -4.59 -6.21
CA ASN A 224 -31.35 -4.86 -6.64
C ASN A 224 -32.19 -3.56 -6.56
N PRO A 225 -33.06 -3.31 -7.56
CA PRO A 225 -33.21 -4.07 -8.80
C PRO A 225 -32.05 -3.80 -9.78
N VAL A 226 -31.59 -4.86 -10.48
CA VAL A 226 -30.52 -4.75 -11.51
C VAL A 226 -30.94 -3.98 -12.74
N ILE A 227 -32.27 -3.90 -13.00
CA ILE A 227 -32.87 -3.04 -14.01
C ILE A 227 -33.65 -1.95 -13.28
N THR A 228 -33.15 -0.70 -13.35
CA THR A 228 -33.71 0.46 -12.64
C THR A 228 -34.49 1.42 -13.55
N PHE A 229 -34.33 1.28 -14.85
CA PHE A 229 -34.89 2.19 -15.86
C PHE A 229 -36.21 1.74 -16.45
N SER A 230 -36.74 0.57 -16.04
CA SER A 230 -38.00 0.04 -16.49
C SER A 230 -38.61 -0.90 -15.46
N SER A 231 -39.94 -1.00 -15.45
CA SER A 231 -40.64 -2.06 -14.72
C SER A 231 -40.45 -3.39 -15.44
N VAL A 232 -39.98 -4.40 -14.71
CA VAL A 232 -39.76 -5.76 -15.21
C VAL A 232 -40.56 -6.70 -14.35
N ALA A 233 -41.72 -7.14 -14.85
CA ALA A 233 -42.58 -8.10 -14.17
C ALA A 233 -42.42 -9.49 -14.81
N ASP A 234 -42.54 -10.54 -14.01
CA ASP A 234 -42.47 -11.95 -14.41
C ASP A 234 -41.26 -12.25 -15.32
N PRO A 235 -40.03 -11.93 -14.91
CA PRO A 235 -38.88 -12.07 -15.77
C PRO A 235 -38.51 -13.53 -15.97
N THR A 236 -38.19 -13.88 -17.24
CA THR A 236 -37.57 -15.17 -17.61
C THR A 236 -36.21 -14.87 -18.21
N VAL A 237 -35.18 -15.58 -17.73
CA VAL A 237 -33.80 -15.43 -18.22
C VAL A 237 -33.36 -16.68 -18.94
N ILE A 238 -32.82 -16.52 -20.13
CA ILE A 238 -32.29 -17.60 -20.97
C ILE A 238 -30.81 -17.33 -21.17
N ARG A 239 -29.96 -18.34 -20.90
CA ARG A 239 -28.54 -18.32 -21.22
C ARG A 239 -28.31 -18.74 -22.67
N THR A 240 -27.47 -18.01 -23.39
CA THR A 240 -26.93 -18.32 -24.72
C THR A 240 -25.44 -18.29 -24.73
N ASP A 241 -24.80 -18.63 -25.83
CA ASP A 241 -23.35 -18.53 -25.98
C ASP A 241 -22.84 -17.07 -25.95
N GLU A 242 -23.71 -16.12 -26.28
CA GLU A 242 -23.40 -14.69 -26.29
C GLU A 242 -23.56 -14.03 -24.91
N GLY A 243 -24.33 -14.62 -23.99
CA GLY A 243 -24.71 -14.07 -22.71
C GLY A 243 -26.12 -14.46 -22.27
N PHE A 244 -26.80 -13.55 -21.62
CA PHE A 244 -28.12 -13.79 -21.03
C PHE A 244 -29.14 -12.87 -21.65
N TYR A 245 -30.30 -13.43 -22.03
CA TYR A 245 -31.46 -12.68 -22.47
C TYR A 245 -32.56 -12.76 -21.43
N LEU A 246 -33.10 -11.61 -21.05
CA LEU A 246 -34.23 -11.49 -20.14
C LEU A 246 -35.45 -11.06 -20.95
N TYR A 247 -36.52 -11.78 -20.77
CA TYR A 247 -37.84 -11.49 -21.28
C TYR A 247 -38.74 -11.17 -20.08
N ALA A 248 -39.59 -10.17 -20.21
CA ALA A 248 -40.55 -9.82 -19.17
C ALA A 248 -41.94 -9.65 -19.74
N THR A 249 -42.96 -9.63 -18.87
CA THR A 249 -44.29 -9.31 -19.31
C THR A 249 -44.40 -7.86 -19.74
N GLN A 250 -45.54 -7.51 -20.32
CA GLN A 250 -45.83 -6.18 -20.84
C GLN A 250 -45.56 -5.08 -19.81
N THR A 251 -44.88 -4.02 -20.26
CA THR A 251 -44.79 -2.72 -19.57
C THR A 251 -45.75 -1.72 -20.21
N ASN A 252 -45.88 -0.52 -19.61
CA ASN A 252 -46.68 0.58 -20.19
C ASN A 252 -46.21 0.99 -21.61
N SER A 253 -44.92 0.75 -21.92
CA SER A 253 -44.31 1.19 -23.16
C SER A 253 -43.94 0.06 -24.12
N TYR A 254 -43.81 -1.17 -23.63
CA TYR A 254 -43.25 -2.28 -24.41
C TYR A 254 -44.05 -3.58 -24.19
N TRP A 255 -44.26 -4.34 -25.26
CA TRP A 255 -44.80 -5.69 -25.20
C TRP A 255 -43.69 -6.72 -25.27
N ILE A 256 -43.55 -7.49 -24.20
CA ILE A 256 -42.43 -8.44 -23.98
C ILE A 256 -41.09 -7.77 -24.28
N PRO A 257 -40.63 -6.86 -23.38
CA PRO A 257 -39.33 -6.24 -23.53
C PRO A 257 -38.24 -7.30 -23.42
N ILE A 258 -37.21 -7.15 -24.25
CA ILE A 258 -36.04 -8.03 -24.29
C ILE A 258 -34.84 -7.22 -23.87
N TYR A 259 -34.16 -7.71 -22.83
CA TYR A 259 -32.91 -7.18 -22.34
C TYR A 259 -31.80 -8.20 -22.53
N PHE A 260 -30.59 -7.73 -22.71
CA PHE A 260 -29.40 -8.56 -22.81
C PHE A 260 -28.37 -8.17 -21.74
N SER A 261 -27.69 -9.17 -21.18
CA SER A 261 -26.58 -8.98 -20.26
C SER A 261 -25.51 -10.03 -20.50
N LYS A 262 -24.23 -9.65 -20.33
CA LYS A 262 -23.13 -10.59 -20.31
C LYS A 262 -22.85 -11.16 -18.91
N ASP A 263 -23.37 -10.51 -17.85
CA ASP A 263 -22.94 -10.75 -16.47
C ASP A 263 -24.12 -10.84 -15.48
N LEU A 264 -25.38 -10.82 -15.94
CA LEU A 264 -26.61 -10.81 -15.14
C LEU A 264 -26.80 -9.54 -14.27
N VAL A 265 -25.95 -8.55 -14.39
CA VAL A 265 -25.95 -7.31 -13.58
C VAL A 265 -26.22 -6.10 -14.45
N ASN A 266 -25.49 -5.99 -15.55
CA ASN A 266 -25.61 -4.86 -16.47
C ASN A 266 -26.49 -5.28 -17.62
N TRP A 267 -27.74 -4.75 -17.63
CA TRP A 267 -28.76 -5.09 -18.61
C TRP A 267 -28.96 -3.95 -19.59
N GLU A 268 -28.97 -4.28 -20.85
CA GLU A 268 -29.23 -3.37 -21.96
C GLU A 268 -30.58 -3.72 -22.62
N PHE A 269 -31.46 -2.73 -22.81
CA PHE A 269 -32.67 -2.93 -23.56
C PHE A 269 -32.35 -3.13 -25.06
N LYS A 270 -32.77 -4.26 -25.63
CA LYS A 270 -32.52 -4.56 -27.03
C LYS A 270 -33.71 -4.19 -27.91
N ARG A 271 -34.90 -4.68 -27.57
CA ARG A 271 -36.14 -4.42 -28.33
C ARG A 271 -37.36 -4.97 -27.58
N SER A 272 -38.55 -4.68 -28.11
CA SER A 272 -39.74 -5.43 -27.79
C SER A 272 -39.92 -6.61 -28.77
N ALA A 273 -40.44 -7.75 -28.29
CA ALA A 273 -40.74 -8.88 -29.14
C ALA A 273 -41.86 -8.54 -30.12
N PHE A 274 -42.84 -7.76 -29.67
CA PHE A 274 -43.95 -7.29 -30.49
C PHE A 274 -43.99 -5.76 -30.50
N ARG A 275 -44.46 -5.19 -31.64
CA ARG A 275 -44.77 -3.76 -31.71
C ARG A 275 -46.13 -3.54 -31.07
N LYS A 276 -46.28 -2.46 -30.32
CA LYS A 276 -47.60 -1.95 -29.91
C LYS A 276 -48.33 -1.46 -31.12
#